data_8b6686730ac4e7e857d2ca6e7b8a1508
#
_entry.id   8b6686730ac4e7e857d2ca6e7b8a1508
#
_cell.length_a   1.000
_cell.length_b   1.000
_cell.length_c   1.000
_cell.angle_alpha   90.00
_cell.angle_beta   90.00
_cell.angle_gamma   90.00
#
_symmetry.space_group_name_H-M   'P 1'
#
loop_
_entity.id
_entity.type
_entity.pdbx_description
1 polymer ?
#
loop_
_entity_poly.entity_id
_entity_poly.type
_entity_poly.pdbx_seq_one_letter_code
_entity_poly.pdbx_strand_id
1 'polypeptide(L)'
;MRRGLLTMLVLVLALGLCACGASSEDDASDQDASLLLDFTPNAVHAGIYTAVSRGYDSALGVHLHVHVPSDSTDAVKLLVAGRTDFAILDIHDLALARERGRDLVGVMAIVEQPLAAVIAQPAIKTPRDLEGKRVGVTGLPSDDAVLDSIVKGAGGDPSKVRATTIGFAAVPSLLTGRVAGATGFWDVEGVALRAKRLGIREFRVDDYGAPAYPELVLTVRRQTLRDDPALVRGTVQALARGYTQVIADPESAVSTLLGATSGLDRATVARQLDAVSPAFTGAERYYGELDPKTLQAWARWEVRFGIVKHLPDVAQAFDGRFVPRSDAADGGG
;
A
#
# COMPACT_ATOMS: atom_id res chain seq x y z
N MET A 1 48.22 -42.02 70.32
CA MET A 1 47.33 -43.23 70.52
C MET A 1 46.06 -42.98 69.67
N ARG A 2 45.85 -43.86 68.68
CA ARG A 2 44.52 -44.32 68.14
C ARG A 2 43.70 -43.31 67.39
N ARG A 3 43.59 -43.37 66.04
CA ARG A 3 42.89 -44.33 65.17
C ARG A 3 41.34 -44.27 65.34
N GLY A 4 40.70 -43.89 64.27
CA GLY A 4 39.31 -44.11 63.91
C GLY A 4 38.62 -42.77 63.69
N LEU A 5 38.18 -42.41 62.55
CA LEU A 5 37.10 -42.97 61.78
C LEU A 5 37.05 -42.32 60.37
N LEU A 6 37.50 -43.07 59.51
CA LEU A 6 37.20 -42.82 58.04
C LEU A 6 36.05 -43.73 57.73
N THR A 7 34.82 -43.23 57.57
CA THR A 7 33.74 -43.91 56.88
C THR A 7 32.41 -43.22 57.26
N MET A 8 32.05 -42.15 56.54
CA MET A 8 30.66 -41.74 56.36
C MET A 8 30.58 -40.43 55.57
N LEU A 9 30.95 -40.49 54.35
CA LEU A 9 30.64 -39.35 53.45
C LEU A 9 30.62 -39.79 51.97
N VAL A 10 29.83 -40.78 51.62
CA VAL A 10 29.56 -41.20 50.24
C VAL A 10 28.09 -41.61 50.17
N LEU A 11 27.17 -40.71 50.41
CA LEU A 11 25.75 -40.94 50.08
C LEU A 11 24.92 -39.66 50.11
N VAL A 12 25.28 -38.58 49.45
CA VAL A 12 24.38 -37.47 49.11
C VAL A 12 24.92 -36.78 47.87
N LEU A 13 24.97 -37.46 46.76
CA LEU A 13 25.22 -36.77 45.49
C LEU A 13 24.54 -37.50 44.33
N ALA A 14 23.22 -37.64 44.45
CA ALA A 14 22.40 -38.20 43.37
C ALA A 14 20.97 -37.67 43.44
N LEU A 15 20.78 -36.36 43.58
CA LEU A 15 19.46 -35.73 43.35
C LEU A 15 19.72 -34.28 42.90
N GLY A 16 19.49 -34.01 41.68
CA GLY A 16 19.50 -32.60 41.21
C GLY A 16 19.84 -32.37 39.78
N LEU A 17 19.47 -33.25 38.86
CA LEU A 17 19.45 -32.94 37.41
C LEU A 17 18.03 -33.14 36.85
N CYS A 18 17.05 -32.43 37.43
CA CYS A 18 15.89 -32.01 36.68
C CYS A 18 16.29 -30.71 35.97
N ALA A 19 16.97 -30.81 34.85
CA ALA A 19 17.02 -29.73 33.87
C ALA A 19 15.61 -29.57 33.34
N CYS A 20 14.85 -28.63 33.91
CA CYS A 20 13.74 -28.01 33.21
C CYS A 20 14.31 -27.46 31.91
N GLY A 21 14.02 -28.12 30.82
CA GLY A 21 14.09 -27.50 29.51
C GLY A 21 13.12 -26.33 29.53
N ALA A 22 13.62 -25.15 29.86
CA ALA A 22 12.98 -23.90 29.44
C ALA A 22 13.02 -23.94 27.93
N SER A 23 11.89 -24.29 27.29
CA SER A 23 11.59 -23.79 25.96
C SER A 23 11.78 -22.30 26.06
N SER A 24 12.82 -21.80 25.43
CA SER A 24 12.88 -20.42 25.05
C SER A 24 11.67 -20.18 24.16
N GLU A 25 10.56 -19.73 24.74
CA GLU A 25 9.64 -18.89 24.03
C GLU A 25 10.56 -17.80 23.48
N ASP A 26 10.71 -17.75 22.17
CA ASP A 26 11.24 -16.58 21.48
C ASP A 26 10.36 -15.43 21.96
N ASP A 27 10.85 -14.68 22.92
CA ASP A 27 10.31 -13.39 23.31
C ASP A 27 10.40 -12.55 22.04
N ALA A 28 9.35 -12.55 21.26
CA ALA A 28 9.24 -11.68 20.09
C ALA A 28 9.32 -10.26 20.66
N SER A 29 10.53 -9.73 20.71
CA SER A 29 10.77 -8.37 21.19
C SER A 29 9.91 -7.45 20.35
N ASP A 30 9.00 -6.73 20.99
CA ASP A 30 8.21 -5.69 20.36
C ASP A 30 9.15 -4.75 19.56
N GLN A 31 8.90 -4.68 18.28
CA GLN A 31 9.73 -3.91 17.34
C GLN A 31 8.97 -2.67 16.86
N ASP A 32 9.60 -1.51 17.01
CA ASP A 32 9.10 -0.29 16.36
C ASP A 32 9.31 -0.38 14.85
N ALA A 33 8.28 -0.05 14.08
CA ALA A 33 8.35 0.03 12.63
C ALA A 33 7.67 1.30 12.10
N SER A 34 8.30 1.93 11.15
CA SER A 34 7.78 3.11 10.46
C SER A 34 7.11 2.74 9.15
N LEU A 35 5.87 3.21 8.93
CA LEU A 35 5.14 3.08 7.68
C LEU A 35 4.77 4.45 7.14
N LEU A 36 5.23 4.76 5.93
CA LEU A 36 4.90 6.00 5.24
C LEU A 36 3.79 5.75 4.22
N LEU A 37 2.74 6.57 4.28
CA LEU A 37 1.66 6.54 3.31
C LEU A 37 2.12 7.10 1.96
N ASP A 38 1.36 6.79 0.89
CA ASP A 38 1.55 7.35 -0.46
C ASP A 38 0.97 8.76 -0.58
N PHE A 39 -0.09 9.04 0.20
CA PHE A 39 -0.89 10.26 0.09
C PHE A 39 -1.36 10.76 1.47
N THR A 40 -2.11 11.88 1.47
CA THR A 40 -2.83 12.30 2.68
C THR A 40 -3.85 11.27 3.11
N PRO A 41 -4.09 11.08 4.43
CA PRO A 41 -5.03 10.08 4.92
C PRO A 41 -6.40 10.17 4.23
N ASN A 42 -6.91 9.03 3.78
CA ASN A 42 -8.20 8.88 3.12
C ASN A 42 -8.74 7.47 3.35
N ALA A 43 -9.88 7.13 2.75
CA ALA A 43 -10.55 5.85 2.97
C ALA A 43 -9.71 4.62 2.59
N VAL A 44 -8.79 4.74 1.62
CA VAL A 44 -7.88 3.64 1.25
C VAL A 44 -7.03 3.21 2.44
N HIS A 45 -6.62 4.14 3.30
CA HIS A 45 -5.77 3.87 4.47
C HIS A 45 -6.54 3.35 5.70
N ALA A 46 -7.88 3.19 5.62
CA ALA A 46 -8.69 2.79 6.77
C ALA A 46 -8.23 1.49 7.42
N GLY A 47 -7.75 0.52 6.62
CA GLY A 47 -7.23 -0.75 7.15
C GLY A 47 -5.95 -0.59 7.95
N ILE A 48 -5.07 0.31 7.55
CA ILE A 48 -3.82 0.62 8.26
C ILE A 48 -4.15 1.19 9.64
N TYR A 49 -4.99 2.25 9.68
CA TYR A 49 -5.39 2.87 10.95
C TYR A 49 -6.23 1.93 11.82
N THR A 50 -7.03 1.04 11.22
CA THR A 50 -7.77 0.00 11.95
C THR A 50 -6.82 -1.02 12.58
N ALA A 51 -5.78 -1.45 11.87
CA ALA A 51 -4.79 -2.38 12.41
C ALA A 51 -4.11 -1.82 13.66
N VAL A 52 -3.63 -0.58 13.60
CA VAL A 52 -2.97 0.10 14.73
C VAL A 52 -3.97 0.38 15.87
N SER A 53 -5.14 0.95 15.57
CA SER A 53 -6.13 1.31 16.59
C SER A 53 -6.68 0.10 17.36
N ARG A 54 -6.72 -1.07 16.72
CA ARG A 54 -7.16 -2.33 17.36
C ARG A 54 -6.02 -3.15 17.96
N GLY A 55 -4.77 -2.67 17.86
CA GLY A 55 -3.59 -3.33 18.39
C GLY A 55 -3.26 -4.64 17.67
N TYR A 56 -3.64 -4.80 16.39
CA TYR A 56 -3.31 -6.00 15.62
C TYR A 56 -1.82 -6.10 15.34
N ASP A 57 -1.15 -4.97 15.20
CA ASP A 57 0.30 -4.84 15.08
C ASP A 57 1.00 -5.26 16.38
N SER A 58 0.62 -4.68 17.50
CA SER A 58 1.19 -5.02 18.83
C SER A 58 0.98 -6.49 19.20
N ALA A 59 -0.19 -7.07 18.86
CA ALA A 59 -0.46 -8.49 19.08
C ALA A 59 0.46 -9.42 18.24
N LEU A 60 1.17 -8.87 17.26
CA LEU A 60 2.13 -9.57 16.40
C LEU A 60 3.58 -9.13 16.65
N GLY A 61 3.84 -8.44 17.78
CA GLY A 61 5.16 -7.97 18.17
C GLY A 61 5.70 -6.81 17.34
N VAL A 62 4.81 -5.99 16.76
CA VAL A 62 5.19 -4.81 15.97
C VAL A 62 4.45 -3.58 16.48
N HIS A 63 5.17 -2.49 16.75
CA HIS A 63 4.59 -1.17 17.00
C HIS A 63 4.69 -0.31 15.75
N LEU A 64 3.59 -0.20 15.01
CA LEU A 64 3.57 0.46 13.71
C LEU A 64 3.29 1.97 13.84
N HIS A 65 4.29 2.78 13.49
CA HIS A 65 4.19 4.25 13.44
C HIS A 65 3.83 4.71 12.03
N VAL A 66 2.60 5.18 11.85
CA VAL A 66 2.09 5.65 10.56
C VAL A 66 2.46 7.11 10.34
N HIS A 67 3.13 7.39 9.22
CA HIS A 67 3.56 8.73 8.83
C HIS A 67 2.86 9.18 7.56
N VAL A 68 2.55 10.48 7.49
CA VAL A 68 1.95 11.11 6.31
C VAL A 68 3.04 11.79 5.50
N PRO A 69 3.12 11.61 4.18
CA PRO A 69 4.12 12.27 3.36
C PRO A 69 3.88 13.79 3.31
N SER A 70 4.96 14.55 3.26
CA SER A 70 4.92 16.01 3.05
C SER A 70 4.92 16.40 1.58
N ASP A 71 5.43 15.50 0.72
CA ASP A 71 5.51 15.66 -0.73
C ASP A 71 5.20 14.33 -1.43
N SER A 72 4.68 14.37 -2.64
CA SER A 72 4.32 13.18 -3.43
C SER A 72 5.46 12.19 -3.63
N THR A 73 6.71 12.65 -3.65
CA THR A 73 7.89 11.82 -3.88
C THR A 73 8.52 11.26 -2.60
N ASP A 74 7.99 11.60 -1.42
CA ASP A 74 8.60 11.23 -0.13
C ASP A 74 8.60 9.70 0.09
N ALA A 75 7.51 9.00 -0.26
CA ALA A 75 7.39 7.57 -0.02
C ALA A 75 8.53 6.77 -0.65
N VAL A 76 8.79 6.97 -1.94
CA VAL A 76 9.89 6.30 -2.65
C VAL A 76 11.25 6.74 -2.10
N LYS A 77 11.46 8.06 -1.91
CA LYS A 77 12.74 8.60 -1.47
C LYS A 77 13.14 8.11 -0.09
N LEU A 78 12.22 8.18 0.88
CA LEU A 78 12.51 7.82 2.27
C LEU A 78 12.67 6.29 2.42
N LEU A 79 11.88 5.49 1.70
CA LEU A 79 12.05 4.04 1.69
C LEU A 79 13.41 3.64 1.11
N VAL A 80 13.81 4.18 -0.03
CA VAL A 80 15.12 3.92 -0.66
C VAL A 80 16.26 4.34 0.25
N ALA A 81 16.12 5.46 0.95
CA ALA A 81 17.13 5.97 1.89
C ALA A 81 17.18 5.20 3.22
N GLY A 82 16.25 4.27 3.47
CA GLY A 82 16.15 3.56 4.74
C GLY A 82 15.70 4.43 5.92
N ARG A 83 14.95 5.49 5.62
CA ARG A 83 14.40 6.43 6.61
C ARG A 83 12.98 6.05 7.03
N THR A 84 12.41 5.07 6.37
CA THR A 84 11.19 4.35 6.75
C THR A 84 11.39 2.87 6.44
N ASP A 85 10.73 2.00 7.21
CA ASP A 85 10.83 0.54 7.05
C ASP A 85 9.88 0.05 5.97
N PHE A 86 8.68 0.62 5.94
CA PHE A 86 7.62 0.34 4.99
C PHE A 86 7.15 1.62 4.30
N ALA A 87 6.67 1.48 3.07
CA ALA A 87 5.92 2.52 2.40
C ALA A 87 4.77 1.92 1.58
N ILE A 88 3.66 2.65 1.51
CA ILE A 88 2.66 2.39 0.49
C ILE A 88 3.16 3.06 -0.79
N LEU A 89 3.26 2.31 -1.86
CA LEU A 89 3.64 2.82 -3.17
C LEU A 89 2.57 2.46 -4.20
N ASP A 90 2.37 3.37 -5.14
CA ASP A 90 1.81 3.06 -6.43
C ASP A 90 2.69 1.99 -7.10
N ILE A 91 2.06 1.00 -7.72
CA ILE A 91 2.77 -0.13 -8.33
C ILE A 91 3.68 0.31 -9.48
N HIS A 92 3.32 1.39 -10.19
CA HIS A 92 4.12 1.98 -11.27
C HIS A 92 5.39 2.62 -10.71
N ASP A 93 5.30 3.29 -9.55
CA ASP A 93 6.47 3.88 -8.88
C ASP A 93 7.41 2.82 -8.35
N LEU A 94 6.89 1.68 -7.87
CA LEU A 94 7.72 0.51 -7.53
C LEU A 94 8.48 0.03 -8.77
N ALA A 95 7.80 -0.15 -9.92
CA ALA A 95 8.44 -0.57 -11.17
C ALA A 95 9.52 0.41 -11.63
N LEU A 96 9.22 1.70 -11.64
CA LEU A 96 10.16 2.76 -12.01
C LEU A 96 11.36 2.88 -11.06
N ALA A 97 11.14 2.67 -9.76
CA ALA A 97 12.23 2.63 -8.79
C ALA A 97 13.16 1.42 -9.04
N ARG A 98 12.57 0.25 -9.31
CA ARG A 98 13.33 -0.96 -9.63
C ARG A 98 14.11 -0.84 -10.95
N GLU A 99 13.51 -0.25 -11.99
CA GLU A 99 14.20 0.04 -13.26
C GLU A 99 15.43 0.94 -13.07
N ARG A 100 15.38 1.83 -12.05
CA ARG A 100 16.52 2.67 -11.64
C ARG A 100 17.49 1.95 -10.68
N GLY A 101 17.38 0.64 -10.53
CA GLY A 101 18.26 -0.20 -9.72
C GLY A 101 17.98 -0.13 -8.22
N ARG A 102 16.80 0.33 -7.79
CA ARG A 102 16.39 0.32 -6.38
C ARG A 102 15.78 -1.03 -6.04
N ASP A 103 16.38 -1.77 -5.11
CA ASP A 103 15.95 -3.12 -4.76
C ASP A 103 14.81 -3.08 -3.73
N LEU A 104 13.64 -2.65 -4.20
CA LEU A 104 12.38 -2.60 -3.47
C LEU A 104 11.54 -3.83 -3.80
N VAL A 105 10.70 -4.27 -2.85
CA VAL A 105 9.84 -5.46 -2.98
C VAL A 105 8.44 -5.12 -2.48
N GLY A 106 7.42 -5.32 -3.31
CA GLY A 106 6.03 -5.31 -2.88
C GLY A 106 5.70 -6.60 -2.13
N VAL A 107 5.17 -6.49 -0.92
CA VAL A 107 4.92 -7.63 -0.03
C VAL A 107 3.45 -7.93 0.23
N MET A 108 2.55 -7.00 -0.15
CA MET A 108 1.10 -7.15 0.00
C MET A 108 0.39 -6.14 -0.91
N ALA A 109 -0.69 -6.53 -1.56
CA ALA A 109 -1.60 -5.59 -2.23
C ALA A 109 -2.43 -4.83 -1.18
N ILE A 110 -2.58 -3.52 -1.35
CA ILE A 110 -3.44 -2.67 -0.52
C ILE A 110 -4.78 -2.46 -1.23
N VAL A 111 -4.75 -2.19 -2.52
CA VAL A 111 -5.92 -2.12 -3.39
C VAL A 111 -5.63 -2.96 -4.63
N GLU A 112 -6.55 -3.86 -4.97
CA GLU A 112 -6.33 -4.89 -5.98
C GLU A 112 -6.85 -4.52 -7.38
N GLN A 113 -7.34 -3.29 -7.54
CA GLN A 113 -7.82 -2.77 -8.82
C GLN A 113 -7.24 -1.39 -9.10
N PRO A 114 -7.14 -0.99 -10.39
CA PRO A 114 -6.70 0.35 -10.75
C PRO A 114 -7.58 1.45 -10.14
N LEU A 115 -6.96 2.41 -9.49
CA LEU A 115 -7.60 3.64 -8.99
C LEU A 115 -7.25 4.85 -9.85
N ALA A 116 -6.18 4.76 -10.62
CA ALA A 116 -5.66 5.85 -11.42
C ALA A 116 -6.66 6.33 -12.49
N ALA A 117 -6.83 7.64 -12.56
CA ALA A 117 -7.70 8.29 -13.52
C ALA A 117 -7.18 9.68 -13.90
N VAL A 118 -7.62 10.20 -15.03
CA VAL A 118 -7.63 11.64 -15.28
C VAL A 118 -9.02 12.18 -14.96
N ILE A 119 -9.10 13.03 -13.96
CA ILE A 119 -10.33 13.71 -13.57
C ILE A 119 -10.34 15.07 -14.26
N ALA A 120 -11.39 15.36 -15.00
CA ALA A 120 -11.41 16.49 -15.92
C ALA A 120 -12.65 17.37 -15.75
N GLN A 121 -12.52 18.62 -16.20
CA GLN A 121 -13.59 19.61 -16.29
C GLN A 121 -14.73 19.08 -17.19
N PRO A 122 -15.99 19.50 -16.96
CA PRO A 122 -17.16 19.05 -17.75
C PRO A 122 -17.05 19.27 -19.25
N ALA A 123 -16.23 20.25 -19.67
CA ALA A 123 -16.00 20.56 -21.09
C ALA A 123 -15.16 19.51 -21.83
N ILE A 124 -14.35 18.74 -21.09
CA ILE A 124 -13.54 17.64 -21.62
C ILE A 124 -14.44 16.41 -21.75
N LYS A 125 -14.76 15.97 -22.95
CA LYS A 125 -15.68 14.86 -23.21
C LYS A 125 -14.95 13.52 -23.38
N THR A 126 -13.73 13.58 -23.91
CA THR A 126 -12.86 12.42 -24.13
C THR A 126 -11.43 12.79 -23.73
N PRO A 127 -10.55 11.82 -23.45
CA PRO A 127 -9.13 12.12 -23.16
C PRO A 127 -8.41 12.87 -24.30
N ARG A 128 -8.85 12.72 -25.56
CA ARG A 128 -8.32 13.50 -26.69
C ARG A 128 -8.55 15.00 -26.55
N ASP A 129 -9.59 15.42 -25.87
CA ASP A 129 -9.90 16.84 -25.67
C ASP A 129 -8.88 17.53 -24.72
N LEU A 130 -8.00 16.74 -24.09
CA LEU A 130 -6.88 17.24 -23.28
C LEU A 130 -5.72 17.74 -24.14
N GLU A 131 -5.67 17.41 -25.44
CA GLU A 131 -4.67 17.96 -26.36
C GLU A 131 -4.72 19.50 -26.35
N GLY A 132 -3.56 20.14 -26.19
CA GLY A 132 -3.43 21.59 -26.04
C GLY A 132 -3.87 22.15 -24.69
N LYS A 133 -4.40 21.33 -23.78
CA LYS A 133 -4.85 21.77 -22.45
C LYS A 133 -3.75 21.60 -21.40
N ARG A 134 -3.92 22.31 -20.28
CA ARG A 134 -3.10 22.13 -19.09
C ARG A 134 -3.71 21.04 -18.23
N VAL A 135 -2.92 20.03 -17.90
CA VAL A 135 -3.30 18.92 -17.01
C VAL A 135 -2.36 18.91 -15.80
N GLY A 136 -2.93 18.85 -14.61
CA GLY A 136 -2.17 18.75 -13.36
C GLY A 136 -1.66 17.33 -13.13
N VAL A 137 -0.42 17.21 -12.66
CA VAL A 137 0.19 15.94 -12.23
C VAL A 137 0.81 16.11 -10.84
N THR A 138 0.96 15.05 -10.04
CA THR A 138 1.56 15.17 -8.70
C THR A 138 3.06 15.46 -8.77
N GLY A 139 3.71 15.08 -9.87
CA GLY A 139 5.14 15.18 -10.10
C GLY A 139 5.87 13.85 -9.92
N LEU A 140 5.13 12.77 -9.70
CA LEU A 140 5.65 11.41 -9.83
C LEU A 140 5.75 11.03 -11.31
N PRO A 141 6.78 10.28 -11.71
CA PRO A 141 6.89 9.81 -13.09
C PRO A 141 5.74 8.89 -13.53
N SER A 142 5.11 8.18 -12.59
CA SER A 142 3.91 7.35 -12.82
C SER A 142 2.73 8.16 -13.36
N ASP A 143 2.52 9.38 -12.87
CA ASP A 143 1.43 10.24 -13.32
C ASP A 143 1.49 10.58 -14.82
N ASP A 144 2.69 10.97 -15.30
CA ASP A 144 2.88 11.26 -16.72
C ASP A 144 2.59 10.01 -17.55
N ALA A 145 3.03 8.84 -17.07
CA ALA A 145 2.84 7.58 -17.77
C ALA A 145 1.36 7.14 -17.81
N VAL A 146 0.63 7.29 -16.70
CA VAL A 146 -0.81 7.03 -16.64
C VAL A 146 -1.58 7.99 -17.54
N LEU A 147 -1.29 9.30 -17.46
CA LEU A 147 -1.88 10.32 -18.36
C LEU A 147 -1.67 9.97 -19.83
N ASP A 148 -0.44 9.64 -20.19
CA ASP A 148 -0.07 9.25 -21.54
C ASP A 148 -0.82 8.00 -22.00
N SER A 149 -0.94 6.99 -21.13
CA SER A 149 -1.64 5.74 -21.46
C SER A 149 -3.13 5.96 -21.72
N ILE A 150 -3.80 6.80 -20.91
CA ILE A 150 -5.20 7.17 -21.08
C ILE A 150 -5.42 7.94 -22.38
N VAL A 151 -4.57 8.92 -22.67
CA VAL A 151 -4.68 9.73 -23.91
C VAL A 151 -4.42 8.86 -25.15
N LYS A 152 -3.39 8.01 -25.13
CA LYS A 152 -3.08 7.05 -26.21
C LYS A 152 -4.20 6.02 -26.37
N GLY A 153 -4.72 5.47 -25.27
CA GLY A 153 -5.83 4.51 -25.29
C GLY A 153 -7.10 5.08 -25.94
N ALA A 154 -7.32 6.39 -25.80
CA ALA A 154 -8.40 7.12 -26.49
C ALA A 154 -8.05 7.52 -27.93
N GLY A 155 -6.90 7.13 -28.48
CA GLY A 155 -6.43 7.49 -29.82
C GLY A 155 -5.97 8.94 -29.94
N GLY A 156 -5.60 9.59 -28.83
CA GLY A 156 -5.01 10.93 -28.78
C GLY A 156 -3.48 10.92 -28.81
N ASP A 157 -2.91 12.10 -28.86
CA ASP A 157 -1.46 12.36 -28.85
C ASP A 157 -1.05 13.02 -27.53
N PRO A 158 -0.47 12.28 -26.56
CA PRO A 158 -0.09 12.82 -25.26
C PRO A 158 0.98 13.91 -25.35
N SER A 159 1.81 13.92 -26.39
CA SER A 159 2.83 14.97 -26.58
C SER A 159 2.23 16.38 -26.75
N LYS A 160 0.94 16.46 -27.06
CA LYS A 160 0.19 17.72 -27.15
C LYS A 160 -0.42 18.15 -25.81
N VAL A 161 -0.40 17.31 -24.79
CA VAL A 161 -0.90 17.67 -23.46
C VAL A 161 0.17 18.47 -22.70
N ARG A 162 -0.26 19.49 -21.98
CA ARG A 162 0.65 20.34 -21.20
C ARG A 162 0.59 19.92 -19.72
N ALA A 163 1.39 18.95 -19.33
CA ALA A 163 1.51 18.56 -17.92
C ALA A 163 2.10 19.71 -17.07
N THR A 164 1.60 19.87 -15.85
CA THR A 164 2.10 20.83 -14.87
C THR A 164 2.03 20.24 -13.48
N THR A 165 3.13 20.29 -12.75
CA THR A 165 3.18 19.75 -11.39
C THR A 165 2.34 20.61 -10.45
N ILE A 166 1.43 19.96 -9.73
CA ILE A 166 0.51 20.55 -8.74
C ILE A 166 0.58 19.88 -7.38
N GLY A 167 1.44 18.85 -7.21
CA GLY A 167 1.49 18.05 -5.98
C GLY A 167 0.11 17.46 -5.67
N PHE A 168 -0.28 17.45 -4.42
CA PHE A 168 -1.57 16.93 -3.95
C PHE A 168 -2.76 17.89 -4.16
N ALA A 169 -2.62 18.90 -5.02
CA ALA A 169 -3.61 19.97 -5.19
C ALA A 169 -4.57 19.74 -6.37
N ALA A 170 -4.90 18.49 -6.72
CA ALA A 170 -5.80 18.19 -7.85
C ALA A 170 -7.20 18.79 -7.64
N VAL A 171 -7.82 18.57 -6.49
CA VAL A 171 -9.16 19.10 -6.17
C VAL A 171 -9.21 20.63 -6.26
N PRO A 172 -8.40 21.41 -5.54
CA PRO A 172 -8.45 22.88 -5.66
C PRO A 172 -8.05 23.40 -7.05
N SER A 173 -7.16 22.72 -7.78
CA SER A 173 -6.77 23.12 -9.14
C SER A 173 -7.90 22.95 -10.16
N LEU A 174 -8.71 21.88 -10.03
CA LEU A 174 -9.89 21.66 -10.85
C LEU A 174 -11.02 22.61 -10.48
N LEU A 175 -11.26 22.84 -9.17
CA LEU A 175 -12.29 23.75 -8.69
C LEU A 175 -12.11 25.19 -9.18
N THR A 176 -10.86 25.64 -9.24
CA THR A 176 -10.51 27.00 -9.68
C THR A 176 -10.36 27.12 -11.20
N GLY A 177 -10.50 26.03 -11.96
CA GLY A 177 -10.29 26.03 -13.41
C GLY A 177 -8.81 26.27 -13.84
N ARG A 178 -7.87 26.09 -12.92
CA ARG A 178 -6.44 26.25 -13.16
C ARG A 178 -5.90 25.22 -14.16
N VAL A 179 -6.49 24.03 -14.16
CA VAL A 179 -6.23 22.92 -15.07
C VAL A 179 -7.53 22.41 -15.69
N ALA A 180 -7.44 21.87 -16.90
CA ALA A 180 -8.57 21.26 -17.58
C ALA A 180 -8.83 19.82 -17.12
N GLY A 181 -7.80 19.15 -16.64
CA GLY A 181 -7.81 17.82 -16.02
C GLY A 181 -6.68 17.72 -15.01
N ALA A 182 -6.71 16.69 -14.17
CA ALA A 182 -5.62 16.32 -13.27
C ALA A 182 -5.57 14.80 -13.14
N THR A 183 -4.37 14.23 -13.00
CA THR A 183 -4.20 12.86 -12.51
C THR A 183 -4.64 12.79 -11.05
N GLY A 184 -5.16 11.65 -10.66
CA GLY A 184 -5.63 11.37 -9.30
C GLY A 184 -6.39 10.06 -9.26
N PHE A 185 -6.94 9.74 -8.11
CA PHE A 185 -7.71 8.52 -7.90
C PHE A 185 -9.21 8.80 -7.95
N TRP A 186 -9.94 7.98 -8.68
CA TRP A 186 -11.39 8.18 -8.87
C TRP A 186 -12.19 8.02 -7.56
N ASP A 187 -11.68 7.27 -6.60
CA ASP A 187 -12.28 7.04 -5.29
C ASP A 187 -11.98 8.17 -4.27
N VAL A 188 -10.91 8.93 -4.45
CA VAL A 188 -10.51 10.03 -3.57
C VAL A 188 -10.91 11.38 -4.17
N GLU A 189 -10.15 11.87 -5.15
CA GLU A 189 -10.42 13.17 -5.80
C GLU A 189 -11.72 13.14 -6.59
N GLY A 190 -12.01 12.02 -7.27
CA GLY A 190 -13.26 11.83 -7.99
C GLY A 190 -14.47 11.97 -7.07
N VAL A 191 -14.47 11.26 -5.94
CA VAL A 191 -15.53 11.35 -4.93
C VAL A 191 -15.65 12.77 -4.37
N ALA A 192 -14.55 13.40 -4.01
CA ALA A 192 -14.54 14.74 -3.46
C ALA A 192 -15.11 15.79 -4.43
N LEU A 193 -14.80 15.67 -5.72
CA LEU A 193 -15.28 16.59 -6.77
C LEU A 193 -16.75 16.32 -7.14
N ARG A 194 -17.17 15.05 -7.20
CA ARG A 194 -18.60 14.70 -7.40
C ARG A 194 -19.48 15.27 -6.30
N ALA A 195 -19.01 15.21 -5.05
CA ALA A 195 -19.74 15.79 -3.92
C ALA A 195 -19.97 17.32 -4.07
N LYS A 196 -19.10 18.01 -4.81
CA LYS A 196 -19.23 19.44 -5.11
C LYS A 196 -20.10 19.73 -6.35
N ARG A 197 -20.73 18.72 -6.95
CA ARG A 197 -21.68 18.81 -8.09
C ARG A 197 -21.12 19.51 -9.32
N LEU A 198 -19.83 19.37 -9.59
CA LEU A 198 -19.14 20.03 -10.72
C LEU A 198 -19.40 19.37 -12.08
N GLY A 199 -20.06 18.22 -12.12
CA GLY A 199 -20.28 17.48 -13.37
C GLY A 199 -18.98 17.02 -14.04
N ILE A 200 -17.97 16.73 -13.25
CA ILE A 200 -16.64 16.26 -13.73
C ILE A 200 -16.74 15.04 -14.63
N ARG A 201 -15.70 14.80 -15.40
CA ARG A 201 -15.47 13.55 -16.13
C ARG A 201 -14.33 12.78 -15.44
N GLU A 202 -14.47 11.47 -15.45
CA GLU A 202 -13.42 10.55 -14.96
C GLU A 202 -13.06 9.64 -16.11
N PHE A 203 -11.79 9.64 -16.45
CA PHE A 203 -11.20 8.74 -17.44
C PHE A 203 -10.30 7.78 -16.70
N ARG A 204 -10.86 6.63 -16.31
CA ARG A 204 -10.16 5.60 -15.57
C ARG A 204 -9.19 4.87 -16.47
N VAL A 205 -8.04 4.49 -15.96
CA VAL A 205 -6.98 3.87 -16.77
C VAL A 205 -7.40 2.53 -17.38
N ASP A 206 -8.24 1.77 -16.68
CA ASP A 206 -8.79 0.49 -17.13
C ASP A 206 -9.76 0.62 -18.30
N ASP A 207 -10.52 1.72 -18.40
CA ASP A 207 -11.35 2.03 -19.57
C ASP A 207 -10.54 2.28 -20.85
N TYR A 208 -9.23 2.51 -20.72
CA TYR A 208 -8.31 2.84 -21.81
C TYR A 208 -7.21 1.81 -22.03
N GLY A 209 -7.43 0.58 -21.56
CA GLY A 209 -6.65 -0.60 -21.93
C GLY A 209 -5.64 -1.07 -20.88
N ALA A 210 -5.67 -0.53 -19.68
CA ALA A 210 -4.95 -1.14 -18.57
C ALA A 210 -5.64 -2.46 -18.15
N PRO A 211 -4.89 -3.49 -17.79
CA PRO A 211 -5.47 -4.68 -17.17
C PRO A 211 -5.88 -4.40 -15.72
N ALA A 212 -6.53 -5.35 -15.08
CA ALA A 212 -6.59 -5.36 -13.62
C ALA A 212 -5.15 -5.49 -13.05
N TYR A 213 -4.85 -4.71 -12.01
CA TYR A 213 -3.58 -4.77 -11.26
C TYR A 213 -3.78 -4.14 -9.87
N PRO A 214 -2.96 -4.52 -8.87
CA PRO A 214 -2.97 -3.83 -7.59
C PRO A 214 -2.48 -2.39 -7.75
N GLU A 215 -3.34 -1.38 -7.51
CA GLU A 215 -2.91 0.02 -7.61
C GLU A 215 -1.87 0.37 -6.57
N LEU A 216 -2.12 0.00 -5.31
CA LEU A 216 -1.25 0.31 -4.19
C LEU A 216 -0.71 -0.97 -3.56
N VAL A 217 0.57 -0.95 -3.23
CA VAL A 217 1.27 -2.08 -2.62
C VAL A 217 2.07 -1.66 -1.38
N LEU A 218 2.00 -2.47 -0.34
CA LEU A 218 2.94 -2.35 0.78
C LEU A 218 4.32 -2.77 0.30
N THR A 219 5.28 -1.88 0.43
CA THR A 219 6.61 -2.04 -0.13
C THR A 219 7.68 -1.92 0.95
N VAL A 220 8.71 -2.76 0.83
CA VAL A 220 9.89 -2.77 1.69
C VAL A 220 11.17 -2.76 0.84
N ARG A 221 12.30 -2.45 1.46
CA ARG A 221 13.60 -2.77 0.86
C ARG A 221 13.84 -4.29 0.95
N ARG A 222 14.46 -4.86 -0.07
CA ARG A 222 14.85 -6.29 -0.02
C ARG A 222 15.77 -6.59 1.17
N GLN A 223 16.59 -5.62 1.57
CA GLN A 223 17.42 -5.76 2.76
C GLN A 223 16.54 -6.02 4.00
N THR A 224 15.53 -5.18 4.26
CA THR A 224 14.59 -5.36 5.38
C THR A 224 13.92 -6.73 5.34
N LEU A 225 13.47 -7.17 4.14
CA LEU A 225 12.85 -8.48 3.94
C LEU A 225 13.77 -9.66 4.28
N ARG A 226 15.08 -9.51 4.08
CA ARG A 226 16.08 -10.55 4.41
C ARG A 226 16.51 -10.51 5.86
N ASP A 227 16.77 -9.30 6.36
CA ASP A 227 17.42 -9.10 7.65
C ASP A 227 16.41 -9.21 8.80
N ASP A 228 15.15 -8.84 8.53
CA ASP A 228 14.05 -8.92 9.51
C ASP A 228 12.73 -9.43 8.90
N PRO A 229 12.66 -10.70 8.52
CA PRO A 229 11.44 -11.29 7.98
C PRO A 229 10.29 -11.38 9.00
N ALA A 230 10.59 -11.34 10.31
CA ALA A 230 9.59 -11.36 11.37
C ALA A 230 8.81 -10.04 11.42
N LEU A 231 9.51 -8.91 11.36
CA LEU A 231 8.93 -7.57 11.26
C LEU A 231 8.01 -7.46 10.04
N VAL A 232 8.49 -7.93 8.87
CA VAL A 232 7.69 -7.89 7.63
C VAL A 232 6.43 -8.76 7.77
N ARG A 233 6.56 -9.97 8.34
CA ARG A 233 5.42 -10.88 8.56
C ARG A 233 4.39 -10.26 9.51
N GLY A 234 4.84 -9.74 10.66
CA GLY A 234 3.96 -9.11 11.66
C GLY A 234 3.19 -7.95 11.05
N THR A 235 3.88 -7.05 10.34
CA THR A 235 3.25 -5.90 9.66
C THR A 235 2.23 -6.34 8.61
N VAL A 236 2.60 -7.25 7.71
CA VAL A 236 1.69 -7.76 6.66
C VAL A 236 0.43 -8.38 7.26
N GLN A 237 0.59 -9.23 8.29
CA GLN A 237 -0.54 -9.89 8.95
C GLN A 237 -1.43 -8.91 9.73
N ALA A 238 -0.84 -7.91 10.38
CA ALA A 238 -1.58 -6.86 11.07
C ALA A 238 -2.44 -6.06 10.11
N LEU A 239 -1.85 -5.61 9.00
CA LEU A 239 -2.58 -4.86 7.98
C LEU A 239 -3.67 -5.72 7.31
N ALA A 240 -3.39 -6.98 6.99
CA ALA A 240 -4.40 -7.88 6.42
C ALA A 240 -5.62 -8.03 7.35
N ARG A 241 -5.41 -8.17 8.68
CA ARG A 241 -6.50 -8.16 9.67
C ARG A 241 -7.24 -6.83 9.69
N GLY A 242 -6.51 -5.71 9.62
CA GLY A 242 -7.09 -4.37 9.59
C GLY A 242 -8.03 -4.17 8.41
N TYR A 243 -7.63 -4.54 7.21
CA TYR A 243 -8.47 -4.44 6.01
C TYR A 243 -9.62 -5.45 6.00
N THR A 244 -9.41 -6.67 6.47
CA THR A 244 -10.51 -7.64 6.67
C THR A 244 -11.59 -7.06 7.59
N GLN A 245 -11.18 -6.36 8.65
CA GLN A 245 -12.12 -5.69 9.56
C GLN A 245 -12.83 -4.51 8.87
N VAL A 246 -12.15 -3.73 8.03
CA VAL A 246 -12.78 -2.65 7.24
C VAL A 246 -13.86 -3.18 6.30
N ILE A 247 -13.57 -4.30 5.64
CA ILE A 247 -14.54 -4.97 4.74
C ILE A 247 -15.75 -5.47 5.52
N ALA A 248 -15.54 -6.01 6.73
CA ALA A 248 -16.60 -6.54 7.57
C ALA A 248 -17.45 -5.43 8.25
N ASP A 249 -16.84 -4.31 8.63
CA ASP A 249 -17.49 -3.21 9.37
C ASP A 249 -16.98 -1.84 8.89
N PRO A 250 -17.47 -1.36 7.72
CA PRO A 250 -17.02 -0.09 7.14
C PRO A 250 -17.32 1.13 8.02
N GLU A 251 -18.42 1.11 8.78
CA GLU A 251 -18.80 2.25 9.63
C GLU A 251 -17.84 2.44 10.80
N SER A 252 -17.43 1.35 11.45
CA SER A 252 -16.39 1.36 12.47
C SER A 252 -15.05 1.85 11.90
N ALA A 253 -14.72 1.44 10.68
CA ALA A 253 -13.49 1.86 10.00
C ALA A 253 -13.46 3.37 9.73
N VAL A 254 -14.59 3.96 9.26
CA VAL A 254 -14.73 5.42 9.12
C VAL A 254 -14.48 6.12 10.46
N SER A 255 -15.09 5.60 11.53
CA SER A 255 -14.95 6.19 12.88
C SER A 255 -13.51 6.11 13.39
N THR A 256 -12.84 4.99 13.15
CA THR A 256 -11.43 4.78 13.51
C THR A 256 -10.51 5.76 12.76
N LEU A 257 -10.67 5.87 11.44
CA LEU A 257 -9.87 6.78 10.63
C LEU A 257 -10.03 8.24 11.07
N LEU A 258 -11.26 8.68 11.34
CA LEU A 258 -11.54 10.03 11.84
C LEU A 258 -10.97 10.30 13.24
N GLY A 259 -10.91 9.27 14.09
CA GLY A 259 -10.32 9.37 15.43
C GLY A 259 -8.79 9.46 15.40
N ALA A 260 -8.16 8.84 14.42
CA ALA A 260 -6.70 8.78 14.27
C ALA A 260 -6.12 9.94 13.45
N THR A 261 -6.95 10.67 12.72
CA THR A 261 -6.52 11.72 11.78
C THR A 261 -7.31 13.02 12.00
N SER A 262 -6.79 14.13 11.49
CA SER A 262 -7.46 15.44 11.57
C SER A 262 -7.82 15.95 10.16
N GLY A 263 -8.84 16.80 10.08
CA GLY A 263 -9.21 17.51 8.86
C GLY A 263 -10.04 16.70 7.86
N LEU A 264 -10.42 15.45 8.20
CA LEU A 264 -11.31 14.63 7.37
C LEU A 264 -12.78 14.89 7.70
N ASP A 265 -13.62 14.86 6.65
CA ASP A 265 -15.07 14.93 6.77
C ASP A 265 -15.70 13.54 6.70
N ARG A 266 -16.51 13.17 7.70
CA ARG A 266 -17.13 11.85 7.81
C ARG A 266 -17.91 11.46 6.55
N ALA A 267 -18.70 12.35 6.02
CA ALA A 267 -19.52 12.05 4.85
C ALA A 267 -18.68 11.83 3.58
N THR A 268 -17.56 12.51 3.49
CA THR A 268 -16.59 12.30 2.39
C THR A 268 -15.87 10.97 2.53
N VAL A 269 -15.35 10.66 3.73
CA VAL A 269 -14.67 9.37 4.00
C VAL A 269 -15.62 8.20 3.78
N ALA A 270 -16.86 8.27 4.24
CA ALA A 270 -17.82 7.20 4.02
C ALA A 270 -18.08 6.97 2.52
N ARG A 271 -18.27 8.03 1.72
CA ARG A 271 -18.45 7.90 0.26
C ARG A 271 -17.19 7.37 -0.44
N GLN A 272 -16.00 7.74 0.01
CA GLN A 272 -14.75 7.20 -0.50
C GLN A 272 -14.65 5.71 -0.19
N LEU A 273 -14.98 5.31 1.04
CA LEU A 273 -14.93 3.92 1.46
C LEU A 273 -15.96 3.06 0.68
N ASP A 274 -17.19 3.56 0.52
CA ASP A 274 -18.18 2.89 -0.32
C ASP A 274 -17.69 2.70 -1.77
N ALA A 275 -16.99 3.70 -2.31
CA ALA A 275 -16.48 3.65 -3.67
C ALA A 275 -15.32 2.66 -3.82
N VAL A 276 -14.38 2.64 -2.87
CA VAL A 276 -13.15 1.82 -2.97
C VAL A 276 -13.34 0.39 -2.45
N SER A 277 -14.32 0.12 -1.57
CA SER A 277 -14.50 -1.20 -0.94
C SER A 277 -14.50 -2.39 -1.92
N PRO A 278 -15.16 -2.31 -3.11
CA PRO A 278 -15.09 -3.39 -4.09
C PRO A 278 -13.67 -3.65 -4.64
N ALA A 279 -12.79 -2.65 -4.57
CA ALA A 279 -11.42 -2.75 -5.06
C ALA A 279 -10.43 -3.31 -4.02
N PHE A 280 -10.88 -3.52 -2.77
CA PHE A 280 -10.02 -4.13 -1.75
C PHE A 280 -9.82 -5.63 -1.94
N THR A 281 -10.77 -6.33 -2.54
CA THR A 281 -10.65 -7.78 -2.77
C THR A 281 -10.57 -8.16 -4.23
N GLY A 282 -10.99 -7.29 -5.15
CA GLY A 282 -10.97 -7.57 -6.58
C GLY A 282 -11.57 -8.93 -6.93
N ALA A 283 -10.84 -9.71 -7.74
CA ALA A 283 -11.16 -11.10 -8.08
C ALA A 283 -10.33 -12.11 -7.26
N GLU A 284 -9.53 -11.64 -6.31
CA GLU A 284 -8.57 -12.45 -5.57
C GLU A 284 -9.26 -13.25 -4.44
N ARG A 285 -8.60 -14.33 -4.01
CA ARG A 285 -9.19 -15.27 -3.05
C ARG A 285 -9.14 -14.80 -1.60
N TYR A 286 -8.17 -13.94 -1.28
CA TYR A 286 -7.96 -13.38 0.05
C TYR A 286 -7.35 -11.99 -0.05
N TYR A 287 -7.62 -11.15 0.94
CA TYR A 287 -7.15 -9.79 0.93
C TYR A 287 -5.62 -9.70 0.89
N GLY A 288 -5.10 -8.85 0.00
CA GLY A 288 -3.69 -8.56 -0.13
C GLY A 288 -2.91 -9.51 -1.03
N GLU A 289 -3.59 -10.43 -1.74
CA GLU A 289 -2.94 -11.37 -2.64
C GLU A 289 -2.18 -10.64 -3.76
N LEU A 290 -0.98 -11.08 -4.03
CA LEU A 290 -0.15 -10.64 -5.15
C LEU A 290 -0.17 -11.74 -6.22
N ASP A 291 -1.27 -11.83 -6.99
CA ASP A 291 -1.42 -12.87 -8.01
C ASP A 291 -0.39 -12.72 -9.14
N PRO A 292 0.48 -13.73 -9.36
CA PRO A 292 1.51 -13.64 -10.39
C PRO A 292 0.96 -13.43 -11.80
N LYS A 293 -0.25 -13.88 -12.08
CA LYS A 293 -0.87 -13.79 -13.41
C LYS A 293 -1.30 -12.36 -13.72
N THR A 294 -1.95 -11.74 -12.73
CA THR A 294 -2.35 -10.32 -12.74
C THR A 294 -1.12 -9.43 -12.87
N LEU A 295 -0.10 -9.67 -12.04
CA LEU A 295 1.16 -8.92 -12.09
C LEU A 295 1.92 -9.08 -13.41
N GLN A 296 1.89 -10.26 -14.04
CA GLN A 296 2.46 -10.47 -15.37
C GLN A 296 1.69 -9.71 -16.47
N ALA A 297 0.37 -9.59 -16.37
CA ALA A 297 -0.44 -8.79 -17.29
C ALA A 297 -0.10 -7.31 -17.16
N TRP A 298 -0.04 -6.81 -15.92
CA TRP A 298 0.41 -5.46 -15.59
C TRP A 298 1.83 -5.18 -16.13
N ALA A 299 2.80 -6.03 -15.87
CA ALA A 299 4.18 -5.83 -16.33
C ALA A 299 4.28 -5.68 -17.86
N ARG A 300 3.49 -6.47 -18.63
CA ARG A 300 3.43 -6.33 -20.09
C ARG A 300 2.78 -5.00 -20.52
N TRP A 301 1.77 -4.54 -19.79
CA TRP A 301 1.10 -3.28 -20.07
C TRP A 301 2.04 -2.10 -19.80
N GLU A 302 2.82 -2.13 -18.72
CA GLU A 302 3.85 -1.14 -18.38
C GLU A 302 4.79 -0.84 -19.56
N VAL A 303 5.34 -1.91 -20.15
CA VAL A 303 6.25 -1.78 -21.31
C VAL A 303 5.49 -1.31 -22.55
N ARG A 304 4.30 -1.88 -22.80
CA ARG A 304 3.49 -1.54 -23.98
C ARG A 304 3.17 -0.05 -24.06
N PHE A 305 2.88 0.57 -22.92
CA PHE A 305 2.53 1.99 -22.85
C PHE A 305 3.75 2.89 -22.59
N GLY A 306 4.93 2.30 -22.35
CA GLY A 306 6.19 3.01 -22.16
C GLY A 306 6.35 3.62 -20.77
N ILE A 307 5.64 3.07 -19.78
CA ILE A 307 5.76 3.43 -18.37
C ILE A 307 7.17 3.05 -17.89
N VAL A 308 7.57 1.82 -18.17
CA VAL A 308 8.95 1.35 -18.01
C VAL A 308 9.53 0.92 -19.36
N LYS A 309 10.86 0.90 -19.48
CA LYS A 309 11.59 0.50 -20.69
C LYS A 309 11.78 -1.02 -20.79
N HIS A 310 11.90 -1.68 -19.64
CA HIS A 310 12.17 -3.11 -19.55
C HIS A 310 11.03 -3.81 -18.81
N LEU A 311 10.77 -5.06 -19.23
CA LEU A 311 9.72 -5.87 -18.58
C LEU A 311 10.09 -6.10 -17.10
N PRO A 312 9.25 -5.66 -16.15
CA PRO A 312 9.48 -5.93 -14.74
C PRO A 312 9.58 -7.44 -14.45
N ASP A 313 10.63 -7.82 -13.72
CA ASP A 313 10.73 -9.18 -13.19
C ASP A 313 9.79 -9.32 -11.99
N VAL A 314 8.60 -9.83 -12.24
CA VAL A 314 7.53 -9.98 -11.23
C VAL A 314 7.99 -10.84 -10.06
N ALA A 315 8.76 -11.93 -10.31
CA ALA A 315 9.24 -12.81 -9.25
C ALA A 315 10.27 -12.12 -8.32
N GLN A 316 10.99 -11.14 -8.85
CA GLN A 316 11.92 -10.34 -8.06
C GLN A 316 11.28 -9.08 -7.47
N ALA A 317 10.21 -8.57 -8.06
CA ALA A 317 9.57 -7.34 -7.63
C ALA A 317 8.56 -7.57 -6.49
N PHE A 318 8.02 -8.78 -6.36
CA PHE A 318 6.95 -9.08 -5.41
C PHE A 318 7.23 -10.35 -4.60
N ASP A 319 6.81 -10.34 -3.33
CA ASP A 319 6.94 -11.46 -2.41
C ASP A 319 5.75 -11.51 -1.44
N GLY A 320 4.67 -12.16 -1.85
CA GLY A 320 3.43 -12.28 -1.08
C GLY A 320 3.41 -13.43 -0.06
N ARG A 321 4.55 -14.04 0.27
CA ARG A 321 4.60 -15.24 1.14
C ARG A 321 4.05 -15.02 2.56
N PHE A 322 3.98 -13.77 3.03
CA PHE A 322 3.49 -13.44 4.38
C PHE A 322 2.01 -13.04 4.42
N VAL A 323 1.37 -12.88 3.26
CA VAL A 323 -0.06 -12.58 3.19
C VAL A 323 -0.85 -13.80 3.69
N PRO A 324 -1.73 -13.64 4.69
CA PRO A 324 -2.52 -14.76 5.21
C PRO A 324 -3.46 -15.32 4.15
N ARG A 325 -3.47 -16.66 4.00
CA ARG A 325 -4.44 -17.34 3.16
C ARG A 325 -5.67 -17.70 4.00
N SER A 326 -6.87 -17.57 3.44
CA SER A 326 -8.12 -17.82 4.15
C SER A 326 -8.23 -19.21 4.80
N ASP A 327 -7.50 -20.18 4.28
CA ASP A 327 -7.49 -21.56 4.80
C ASP A 327 -6.71 -21.73 6.12
N ALA A 328 -6.00 -20.69 6.59
CA ALA A 328 -5.18 -20.72 7.80
C ALA A 328 -5.88 -20.07 9.02
N ALA A 329 -7.07 -19.48 8.84
CA ALA A 329 -7.77 -18.75 9.90
C ALA A 329 -8.57 -19.67 10.85
N ASP A 330 -8.82 -20.94 10.50
CA ASP A 330 -9.65 -21.87 11.27
C ASP A 330 -8.85 -22.87 12.14
N GLY A 331 -7.54 -22.71 12.29
CA GLY A 331 -6.65 -23.66 12.97
C GLY A 331 -6.11 -23.22 14.34
N GLY A 332 -6.78 -22.32 15.07
CA GLY A 332 -6.33 -21.83 16.37
C GLY A 332 -7.50 -21.64 17.33
N GLY A 333 -8.06 -22.78 17.81
CA GLY A 333 -8.98 -22.84 18.94
C GLY A 333 -8.26 -23.23 20.21
#